data_12cb0cd5dd454982718034c8f283f07e
#
_entry.id   12cb0cd5dd454982718034c8f283f07e
#
_cell.length_a   1.000
_cell.length_b   1.000
_cell.length_c   1.000
_cell.angle_alpha   90.00
_cell.angle_beta   90.00
_cell.angle_gamma   90.00
#
_symmetry.space_group_name_H-M   'P 1'
#
loop_
_entity.id
_entity.type
_entity.pdbx_description
1 polymer ?
#
loop_
_entity_poly.entity_id
_entity_poly.type
_entity_poly.pdbx_seq_one_letter_code
_entity_poly.pdbx_strand_id
1 'polypeptide(L)'
;MFLSAPESCMIRGGFGPSHSMDVHVVRHPLVEDVLAALRDRHTPCDVFRQLAHRVSLLLVAEATRDLPLADATVETPLETATVRRLAARVVAVPVLRAGLGMLDALLDLVPQAQVGYFGLERDEVTAVARRYYEKVPKDLGGALVFLLDPMLATGGSATMAIEGLAELGARRVRLLSIVAAPEGLAHLKAAVPDVTVYTAAIDRELNTRKFILPGLGDFGDRLFGT
;
A
#
# COMPACT_ATOMS: atom_id res chain seq x y z
N MET A 1 -26.69 -42.77 45.23
CA MET A 1 -25.32 -42.62 44.75
C MET A 1 -25.38 -42.66 43.21
N PHE A 2 -25.70 -41.51 42.59
CA PHE A 2 -25.81 -41.36 41.16
C PHE A 2 -24.76 -40.36 40.69
N LEU A 3 -23.82 -40.83 39.89
CA LEU A 3 -22.81 -40.01 39.25
C LEU A 3 -23.45 -39.43 37.96
N SER A 4 -23.55 -38.12 37.89
CA SER A 4 -23.94 -37.41 36.68
C SER A 4 -22.73 -37.22 35.77
N ALA A 5 -22.88 -37.58 34.49
CA ALA A 5 -21.90 -37.33 33.44
C ALA A 5 -21.80 -35.83 33.08
N PRO A 6 -20.62 -35.34 32.65
CA PRO A 6 -20.49 -33.95 32.27
C PRO A 6 -21.07 -33.70 30.85
N GLU A 7 -21.81 -32.61 30.73
CA GLU A 7 -22.35 -32.09 29.48
C GLU A 7 -21.23 -31.70 28.52
N SER A 8 -21.36 -32.18 27.29
CA SER A 8 -20.49 -31.83 26.15
C SER A 8 -20.64 -30.35 25.80
N CYS A 9 -19.57 -29.58 26.01
CA CYS A 9 -19.44 -28.23 25.53
C CYS A 9 -19.36 -28.21 24.00
N MET A 10 -20.47 -27.89 23.33
CA MET A 10 -20.49 -27.60 21.90
C MET A 10 -19.77 -26.27 21.65
N ILE A 11 -18.56 -26.36 21.08
CA ILE A 11 -17.84 -25.21 20.53
C ILE A 11 -18.61 -24.75 19.32
N ARG A 12 -19.43 -23.74 19.49
CA ARG A 12 -19.98 -22.96 18.36
C ARG A 12 -18.82 -22.24 17.70
N GLY A 13 -18.44 -22.68 16.50
CA GLY A 13 -17.55 -21.96 15.61
C GLY A 13 -18.15 -20.60 15.32
N GLY A 14 -17.64 -19.55 15.97
CA GLY A 14 -17.95 -18.18 15.63
C GLY A 14 -17.32 -17.89 14.28
N PHE A 15 -18.16 -17.53 13.31
CA PHE A 15 -17.70 -16.84 12.10
C PHE A 15 -16.96 -15.58 12.58
N GLY A 16 -15.67 -15.47 12.24
CA GLY A 16 -14.88 -14.26 12.47
C GLY A 16 -15.52 -13.05 11.78
N PRO A 17 -15.21 -11.83 12.20
CA PRO A 17 -15.79 -10.62 11.64
C PRO A 17 -15.60 -10.61 10.12
N SER A 18 -16.67 -10.26 9.38
CA SER A 18 -16.62 -10.05 7.94
C SER A 18 -15.52 -9.03 7.64
N HIS A 19 -14.42 -9.47 7.02
CA HIS A 19 -13.34 -8.60 6.61
C HIS A 19 -13.90 -7.69 5.50
N SER A 20 -14.20 -6.44 5.85
CA SER A 20 -14.46 -5.39 4.87
C SER A 20 -13.12 -4.73 4.58
N MET A 21 -12.80 -4.57 3.29
CA MET A 21 -11.62 -3.80 2.88
C MET A 21 -11.64 -2.42 3.54
N ASP A 22 -10.56 -2.11 4.27
CA ASP A 22 -10.41 -0.81 4.92
C ASP A 22 -9.73 0.18 3.98
N VAL A 23 -10.34 1.35 3.81
CA VAL A 23 -9.81 2.45 2.99
C VAL A 23 -9.60 3.68 3.86
N HIS A 24 -8.35 4.09 3.99
CA HIS A 24 -7.92 5.25 4.75
C HIS A 24 -7.58 6.40 3.80
N VAL A 25 -8.43 7.43 3.77
CA VAL A 25 -8.11 8.68 3.09
C VAL A 25 -7.34 9.57 4.06
N VAL A 26 -6.08 9.84 3.76
CA VAL A 26 -5.19 10.63 4.63
C VAL A 26 -5.55 12.11 4.50
N ARG A 27 -6.30 12.62 5.47
CA ARG A 27 -6.74 14.02 5.52
C ARG A 27 -5.74 14.85 6.33
N HIS A 28 -4.92 15.60 5.62
CA HIS A 28 -3.92 16.47 6.21
C HIS A 28 -3.72 17.70 5.32
N PRO A 29 -3.65 18.94 5.87
CA PRO A 29 -3.48 20.16 5.06
C PRO A 29 -2.29 20.10 4.09
N LEU A 30 -1.16 19.53 4.51
CA LEU A 30 0.01 19.36 3.63
C LEU A 30 -0.24 18.34 2.49
N VAL A 31 -1.11 17.35 2.69
CA VAL A 31 -1.51 16.43 1.61
C VAL A 31 -2.33 17.18 0.57
N GLU A 32 -3.27 18.01 0.99
CA GLU A 32 -4.12 18.80 0.09
C GLU A 32 -3.29 19.81 -0.70
N ASP A 33 -2.36 20.53 -0.04
CA ASP A 33 -1.45 21.47 -0.67
C ASP A 33 -0.56 20.81 -1.73
N VAL A 34 0.06 19.67 -1.38
CA VAL A 34 0.91 18.91 -2.32
C VAL A 34 0.08 18.36 -3.48
N LEU A 35 -1.12 17.83 -3.22
CA LEU A 35 -2.02 17.34 -4.28
C LEU A 35 -2.42 18.46 -5.24
N ALA A 36 -2.69 19.68 -4.77
CA ALA A 36 -3.01 20.81 -5.62
C ALA A 36 -1.88 21.05 -6.64
N ALA A 37 -0.63 21.06 -6.19
CA ALA A 37 0.52 21.23 -7.07
C ALA A 37 0.79 20.01 -7.97
N LEU A 38 0.57 18.77 -7.50
CA LEU A 38 0.66 17.57 -8.33
C LEU A 38 -0.38 17.56 -9.47
N ARG A 39 -1.58 18.11 -9.21
CA ARG A 39 -2.66 18.18 -10.20
C ARG A 39 -2.40 19.20 -11.31
N ASP A 40 -1.62 20.24 -11.03
CA ASP A 40 -1.30 21.24 -12.04
C ASP A 40 -0.50 20.62 -13.19
N ARG A 41 -1.05 20.68 -14.40
CA ARG A 41 -0.43 20.18 -15.63
C ARG A 41 0.90 20.86 -15.96
N HIS A 42 1.14 22.05 -15.41
CA HIS A 42 2.35 22.84 -15.65
C HIS A 42 3.47 22.55 -14.65
N THR A 43 3.22 21.71 -13.65
CA THR A 43 4.25 21.32 -12.69
C THR A 43 5.41 20.60 -13.41
N PRO A 44 6.64 21.15 -13.37
CA PRO A 44 7.81 20.53 -14.00
C PRO A 44 8.12 19.15 -13.41
N CYS A 45 8.77 18.30 -14.20
CA CYS A 45 9.06 16.91 -13.86
C CYS A 45 9.89 16.77 -12.55
N ASP A 46 10.89 17.61 -12.34
CA ASP A 46 11.72 17.63 -11.13
C ASP A 46 10.91 18.03 -9.89
N VAL A 47 10.05 19.04 -10.02
CA VAL A 47 9.12 19.44 -8.95
C VAL A 47 8.09 18.36 -8.69
N PHE A 48 7.55 17.72 -9.73
CA PHE A 48 6.60 16.62 -9.61
C PHE A 48 7.18 15.47 -8.80
N ARG A 49 8.46 15.08 -9.06
CA ARG A 49 9.16 14.05 -8.27
C ARG A 49 9.27 14.41 -6.79
N GLN A 50 9.63 15.66 -6.48
CA GLN A 50 9.72 16.13 -5.09
C GLN A 50 8.36 16.12 -4.39
N LEU A 51 7.30 16.53 -5.08
CA LEU A 51 5.94 16.52 -4.56
C LEU A 51 5.43 15.08 -4.35
N ALA A 52 5.69 14.19 -5.30
CA ALA A 52 5.36 12.77 -5.19
C ALA A 52 6.04 12.13 -3.97
N HIS A 53 7.32 12.42 -3.74
CA HIS A 53 8.03 11.99 -2.55
C HIS A 53 7.41 12.55 -1.27
N ARG A 54 7.11 13.85 -1.22
CA ARG A 54 6.51 14.51 -0.04
C ARG A 54 5.14 13.94 0.34
N VAL A 55 4.23 13.75 -0.62
CA VAL A 55 2.93 13.13 -0.33
C VAL A 55 3.09 11.67 0.10
N SER A 56 4.05 10.95 -0.47
CA SER A 56 4.34 9.56 -0.11
C SER A 56 4.86 9.44 1.32
N LEU A 57 5.69 10.36 1.80
CA LEU A 57 6.11 10.42 3.22
C LEU A 57 4.90 10.50 4.17
N LEU A 58 3.92 11.35 3.84
CA LEU A 58 2.71 11.50 4.66
C LEU A 58 1.84 10.23 4.63
N LEU A 59 1.71 9.60 3.46
CA LEU A 59 1.00 8.32 3.32
C LEU A 59 1.68 7.19 4.10
N VAL A 60 3.00 7.08 4.01
CA VAL A 60 3.78 6.07 4.74
C VAL A 60 3.70 6.30 6.25
N ALA A 61 3.81 7.54 6.71
CA ALA A 61 3.70 7.88 8.12
C ALA A 61 2.33 7.44 8.70
N GLU A 62 1.24 7.68 7.96
CA GLU A 62 -0.09 7.21 8.37
C GLU A 62 -0.19 5.69 8.31
N ALA A 63 0.29 5.08 7.23
CA ALA A 63 0.24 3.64 7.02
C ALA A 63 1.16 2.83 7.95
N THR A 64 2.03 3.48 8.70
CA THR A 64 2.94 2.85 9.68
C THR A 64 2.60 3.13 11.14
N ARG A 65 1.52 3.88 11.40
CA ARG A 65 1.15 4.36 12.74
C ARG A 65 0.91 3.25 13.78
N ASP A 66 0.43 2.10 13.35
CA ASP A 66 0.07 0.94 14.18
C ASP A 66 1.11 -0.20 14.12
N LEU A 67 2.32 0.08 13.62
CA LEU A 67 3.35 -0.94 13.56
C LEU A 67 3.74 -1.42 14.97
N PRO A 68 3.89 -2.74 15.18
CA PRO A 68 4.25 -3.29 16.48
C PRO A 68 5.66 -2.87 16.89
N LEU A 69 5.80 -2.57 18.16
CA LEU A 69 7.06 -2.26 18.81
C LEU A 69 7.40 -3.36 19.82
N ALA A 70 8.68 -3.68 19.98
CA ALA A 70 9.21 -4.55 21.02
C ALA A 70 10.18 -3.78 21.93
N ASP A 71 10.27 -4.21 23.17
CA ASP A 71 11.23 -3.67 24.10
C ASP A 71 12.66 -4.09 23.71
N ALA A 72 13.59 -3.17 23.84
CA ALA A 72 15.01 -3.37 23.59
C ALA A 72 15.82 -2.56 24.63
N THR A 73 17.04 -3.00 24.90
CA THR A 73 17.96 -2.28 25.77
C THR A 73 18.98 -1.53 24.96
N VAL A 74 19.25 -0.28 25.31
CA VAL A 74 20.28 0.57 24.71
C VAL A 74 21.13 1.21 25.80
N GLU A 75 22.40 1.38 25.50
CA GLU A 75 23.29 2.20 26.32
C GLU A 75 23.18 3.66 25.84
N THR A 76 22.66 4.51 26.71
CA THR A 76 22.65 5.97 26.48
C THR A 76 23.96 6.58 26.97
N PRO A 77 24.26 7.85 26.68
CA PRO A 77 25.45 8.49 27.22
C PRO A 77 25.51 8.58 28.75
N LEU A 78 24.39 8.37 29.45
CA LEU A 78 24.30 8.51 30.91
C LEU A 78 24.01 7.21 31.64
N GLU A 79 23.19 6.32 31.05
CA GLU A 79 22.77 5.07 31.68
C GLU A 79 22.20 4.07 30.68
N THR A 80 22.06 2.81 31.08
CA THR A 80 21.32 1.79 30.31
C THR A 80 19.80 2.08 30.40
N ALA A 81 19.11 2.12 29.25
CA ALA A 81 17.68 2.41 29.16
C ALA A 81 16.91 1.32 28.40
N THR A 82 15.69 1.05 28.86
CA THR A 82 14.72 0.25 28.08
C THR A 82 14.00 1.17 27.11
N VAL A 83 14.04 0.81 25.82
CA VAL A 83 13.42 1.57 24.74
C VAL A 83 12.53 0.66 23.90
N ARG A 84 11.68 1.26 23.05
CA ARG A 84 10.84 0.50 22.12
C ARG A 84 11.36 0.65 20.70
N ARG A 85 11.50 -0.47 19.99
CA ARG A 85 11.97 -0.52 18.62
C ARG A 85 10.94 -1.22 17.73
N LEU A 86 10.92 -0.85 16.44
CA LEU A 86 10.06 -1.50 15.46
C LEU A 86 10.34 -3.01 15.40
N ALA A 87 9.30 -3.81 15.60
CA ALA A 87 9.36 -5.27 15.62
C ALA A 87 8.86 -5.91 14.31
N ALA A 88 8.25 -5.13 13.42
CA ALA A 88 7.73 -5.63 12.16
C ALA A 88 8.83 -5.84 11.12
N ARG A 89 8.77 -6.98 10.44
CA ARG A 89 9.47 -7.16 9.17
C ARG A 89 8.67 -6.45 8.08
N VAL A 90 9.27 -5.46 7.43
CA VAL A 90 8.63 -4.65 6.38
C VAL A 90 9.23 -4.98 5.04
N VAL A 91 8.37 -5.12 4.03
CA VAL A 91 8.75 -5.30 2.62
C VAL A 91 8.06 -4.25 1.78
N ALA A 92 8.82 -3.47 1.02
CA ALA A 92 8.32 -2.49 0.07
C ALA A 92 8.30 -3.10 -1.34
N VAL A 93 7.19 -2.97 -2.03
CA VAL A 93 7.02 -3.51 -3.38
C VAL A 93 6.41 -2.45 -4.28
N PRO A 94 7.22 -1.64 -4.98
CA PRO A 94 6.72 -0.73 -6.00
C PRO A 94 6.24 -1.49 -7.24
N VAL A 95 5.08 -1.09 -7.76
CA VAL A 95 4.61 -1.48 -9.08
C VAL A 95 5.36 -0.63 -10.10
N LEU A 96 6.18 -1.28 -10.92
CA LEU A 96 6.99 -0.59 -11.93
C LEU A 96 6.11 -0.07 -13.07
N ARG A 97 6.40 1.10 -13.61
CA ARG A 97 7.48 2.07 -13.26
C ARG A 97 7.05 3.08 -12.20
N ALA A 98 5.78 3.47 -12.17
CA ALA A 98 5.23 4.60 -11.40
C ALA A 98 5.46 4.47 -9.88
N GLY A 99 5.38 3.27 -9.33
CA GLY A 99 5.59 3.01 -7.89
C GLY A 99 6.98 3.39 -7.36
N LEU A 100 7.99 3.50 -8.25
CA LEU A 100 9.32 3.96 -7.88
C LEU A 100 9.31 5.37 -7.26
N GLY A 101 8.38 6.23 -7.68
CA GLY A 101 8.24 7.58 -7.12
C GLY A 101 7.83 7.63 -5.65
N MET A 102 7.40 6.48 -5.09
CA MET A 102 6.99 6.35 -3.68
C MET A 102 8.00 5.58 -2.83
N LEU A 103 8.94 4.85 -3.46
CA LEU A 103 9.82 3.92 -2.77
C LEU A 103 10.76 4.61 -1.78
N ASP A 104 11.44 5.67 -2.21
CA ASP A 104 12.42 6.39 -1.39
C ASP A 104 11.76 6.96 -0.13
N ALA A 105 10.53 7.46 -0.22
CA ALA A 105 9.77 7.94 0.93
C ALA A 105 9.51 6.84 1.98
N LEU A 106 9.31 5.60 1.57
CA LEU A 106 9.16 4.49 2.49
C LEU A 106 10.53 4.14 3.12
N LEU A 107 11.59 4.12 2.34
CA LEU A 107 12.94 3.79 2.82
C LEU A 107 13.50 4.87 3.76
N ASP A 108 13.13 6.13 3.57
CA ASP A 108 13.48 7.22 4.51
C ASP A 108 12.89 7.00 5.90
N LEU A 109 11.65 6.50 6.00
CA LEU A 109 10.99 6.25 7.27
C LEU A 109 11.26 4.85 7.85
N VAL A 110 11.49 3.86 6.98
CA VAL A 110 11.73 2.46 7.36
C VAL A 110 12.96 1.94 6.60
N PRO A 111 14.18 2.42 6.93
CA PRO A 111 15.39 2.11 6.17
C PRO A 111 15.79 0.64 6.18
N GLN A 112 15.31 -0.14 7.15
CA GLN A 112 15.52 -1.60 7.21
C GLN A 112 14.54 -2.40 6.36
N ALA A 113 13.60 -1.76 5.64
CA ALA A 113 12.67 -2.47 4.79
C ALA A 113 13.39 -3.22 3.66
N GLN A 114 12.96 -4.46 3.41
CA GLN A 114 13.40 -5.20 2.23
C GLN A 114 12.64 -4.67 1.02
N VAL A 115 13.26 -4.69 -0.16
CA VAL A 115 12.63 -4.21 -1.39
C VAL A 115 12.44 -5.35 -2.37
N GLY A 116 11.25 -5.46 -2.91
CA GLY A 116 10.92 -6.30 -4.06
C GLY A 116 10.34 -5.45 -5.18
N TYR A 117 10.19 -6.02 -6.37
CA TYR A 117 9.66 -5.31 -7.53
C TYR A 117 8.64 -6.16 -8.28
N PHE A 118 7.51 -5.53 -8.64
CA PHE A 118 6.55 -6.07 -9.59
C PHE A 118 6.53 -5.20 -10.85
N GLY A 119 6.91 -5.79 -11.98
CA GLY A 119 6.79 -5.17 -13.30
C GLY A 119 5.46 -5.59 -13.93
N LEU A 120 4.56 -4.63 -14.06
CA LEU A 120 3.27 -4.81 -14.71
C LEU A 120 3.16 -3.85 -15.88
N GLU A 121 2.76 -4.39 -17.02
CA GLU A 121 2.41 -3.59 -18.20
C GLU A 121 0.92 -3.80 -18.50
N ARG A 122 0.31 -2.82 -19.11
CA ARG A 122 -1.05 -2.94 -19.58
C ARG A 122 -1.01 -3.20 -21.08
N ASP A 123 -1.68 -4.26 -21.51
CA ASP A 123 -1.91 -4.50 -22.94
C ASP A 123 -2.68 -3.32 -23.53
N GLU A 124 -2.15 -2.70 -24.57
CA GLU A 124 -2.71 -1.47 -25.16
C GLU A 124 -4.09 -1.67 -25.78
N VAL A 125 -4.41 -2.89 -26.22
CA VAL A 125 -5.67 -3.23 -26.89
C VAL A 125 -6.73 -3.68 -25.90
N THR A 126 -6.36 -4.62 -25.01
CA THR A 126 -7.31 -5.24 -24.07
C THR A 126 -7.39 -4.53 -22.73
N ALA A 127 -6.44 -3.64 -22.43
CA ALA A 127 -6.25 -3.00 -21.13
C ALA A 127 -6.07 -3.98 -19.95
N VAL A 128 -5.76 -5.24 -20.23
CA VAL A 128 -5.48 -6.28 -19.23
C VAL A 128 -4.06 -6.11 -18.73
N ALA A 129 -3.88 -6.17 -17.41
CA ALA A 129 -2.56 -6.13 -16.80
C ALA A 129 -1.82 -7.46 -17.09
N ARG A 130 -0.53 -7.36 -17.43
CA ARG A 130 0.37 -8.49 -17.65
C ARG A 130 1.63 -8.31 -16.82
N ARG A 131 2.03 -9.37 -16.10
CA ARG A 131 3.28 -9.40 -15.35
C ARG A 131 4.43 -9.71 -16.30
N TYR A 132 5.43 -8.83 -16.36
CA TYR A 132 6.65 -9.04 -17.16
C TYR A 132 7.91 -9.18 -16.29
N TYR A 133 7.85 -8.76 -15.01
CA TYR A 133 8.98 -8.85 -14.09
C TYR A 133 8.51 -9.08 -12.66
N GLU A 134 9.19 -9.98 -11.96
CA GLU A 134 8.99 -10.21 -10.53
C GLU A 134 10.33 -10.53 -9.87
N LYS A 135 10.66 -9.75 -8.86
CA LYS A 135 11.79 -10.04 -7.98
C LYS A 135 11.42 -9.59 -6.56
N VAL A 136 10.89 -10.50 -5.78
CA VAL A 136 10.40 -10.27 -4.43
C VAL A 136 11.08 -11.27 -3.50
N PRO A 137 11.26 -11.00 -2.19
CA PRO A 137 11.70 -12.02 -1.24
C PRO A 137 10.83 -13.27 -1.33
N LYS A 138 11.46 -14.47 -1.38
CA LYS A 138 10.76 -15.75 -1.62
C LYS A 138 9.78 -16.14 -0.53
N ASP A 139 9.96 -15.64 0.67
CA ASP A 139 9.09 -15.87 1.82
C ASP A 139 8.63 -14.53 2.36
N LEU A 140 7.34 -14.27 2.24
CA LEU A 140 6.66 -13.08 2.79
C LEU A 140 5.87 -13.41 4.06
N GLY A 141 5.99 -14.64 4.57
CA GLY A 141 5.32 -15.06 5.79
C GLY A 141 5.71 -14.16 6.98
N GLY A 142 4.71 -13.65 7.70
CA GLY A 142 4.90 -12.74 8.83
C GLY A 142 5.33 -11.30 8.49
N ALA A 143 5.68 -11.00 7.23
CA ALA A 143 6.00 -9.64 6.81
C ALA A 143 4.74 -8.78 6.66
N LEU A 144 4.89 -7.48 6.90
CA LEU A 144 3.95 -6.47 6.42
C LEU A 144 4.46 -5.95 5.08
N VAL A 145 3.68 -6.14 4.03
CA VAL A 145 4.04 -5.74 2.67
C VAL A 145 3.35 -4.43 2.34
N PHE A 146 4.13 -3.44 1.93
CA PHE A 146 3.65 -2.19 1.37
C PHE A 146 3.73 -2.27 -0.16
N LEU A 147 2.59 -2.39 -0.81
CA LEU A 147 2.47 -2.27 -2.27
C LEU A 147 2.34 -0.79 -2.63
N LEU A 148 3.25 -0.29 -3.46
CA LEU A 148 3.31 1.12 -3.84
C LEU A 148 2.86 1.27 -5.30
N ASP A 149 1.66 1.79 -5.49
CA ASP A 149 1.09 2.09 -6.81
C ASP A 149 0.37 3.44 -6.75
N PRO A 150 0.96 4.52 -7.30
CA PRO A 150 0.46 5.88 -7.08
C PRO A 150 -0.93 6.13 -7.66
N MET A 151 -1.39 5.32 -8.62
CA MET A 151 -2.63 5.56 -9.37
C MET A 151 -3.54 4.35 -9.36
N LEU A 152 -4.40 4.23 -8.35
CA LEU A 152 -5.40 3.16 -8.27
C LEU A 152 -6.60 3.48 -9.20
N ALA A 153 -6.44 3.22 -10.50
CA ALA A 153 -7.45 3.48 -11.51
C ALA A 153 -8.50 2.35 -11.60
N THR A 154 -8.24 1.32 -12.41
CA THR A 154 -9.14 0.17 -12.55
C THR A 154 -8.98 -0.89 -11.47
N GLY A 155 -7.87 -0.87 -10.73
CA GLY A 155 -7.53 -1.87 -9.71
C GLY A 155 -6.85 -3.14 -10.25
N GLY A 156 -6.84 -3.37 -11.56
CA GLY A 156 -6.32 -4.62 -12.14
C GLY A 156 -4.84 -4.88 -11.83
N SER A 157 -3.97 -3.89 -11.96
CA SER A 157 -2.54 -4.03 -11.64
C SER A 157 -2.33 -4.31 -10.14
N ALA A 158 -3.01 -3.56 -9.27
CA ALA A 158 -2.91 -3.76 -7.84
C ALA A 158 -3.43 -5.14 -7.41
N THR A 159 -4.56 -5.60 -7.97
CA THR A 159 -5.10 -6.95 -7.73
C THR A 159 -4.08 -8.02 -8.11
N MET A 160 -3.55 -7.97 -9.33
CA MET A 160 -2.57 -8.96 -9.81
C MET A 160 -1.31 -8.98 -8.93
N ALA A 161 -0.84 -7.82 -8.49
CA ALA A 161 0.32 -7.74 -7.59
C ALA A 161 0.00 -8.35 -6.22
N ILE A 162 -1.18 -8.06 -5.64
CA ILE A 162 -1.58 -8.59 -4.33
C ILE A 162 -1.75 -10.11 -4.39
N GLU A 163 -2.37 -10.64 -5.44
CA GLU A 163 -2.50 -12.09 -5.66
C GLU A 163 -1.12 -12.77 -5.76
N GLY A 164 -0.20 -12.20 -6.56
CA GLY A 164 1.18 -12.70 -6.65
C GLY A 164 1.93 -12.64 -5.30
N LEU A 165 1.73 -11.59 -4.51
CA LEU A 165 2.29 -11.51 -3.16
C LEU A 165 1.70 -12.55 -2.21
N ALA A 166 0.40 -12.85 -2.34
CA ALA A 166 -0.27 -13.88 -1.55
C ALA A 166 0.25 -15.29 -1.88
N GLU A 167 0.57 -15.58 -3.14
CA GLU A 167 1.24 -16.82 -3.58
C GLU A 167 2.61 -17.00 -2.89
N LEU A 168 3.33 -15.89 -2.61
CA LEU A 168 4.59 -15.88 -1.88
C LEU A 168 4.43 -15.84 -0.34
N GLY A 169 3.21 -16.03 0.15
CA GLY A 169 2.90 -16.12 1.58
C GLY A 169 2.56 -14.81 2.26
N ALA A 170 2.44 -13.69 1.55
CA ALA A 170 1.98 -12.44 2.14
C ALA A 170 0.55 -12.58 2.70
N ARG A 171 0.37 -12.19 3.96
CA ARG A 171 -0.93 -12.22 4.66
C ARG A 171 -1.41 -10.83 5.07
N ARG A 172 -0.51 -9.87 5.07
CA ARG A 172 -0.78 -8.49 5.45
C ARG A 172 -0.21 -7.58 4.37
N VAL A 173 -1.09 -7.05 3.53
CA VAL A 173 -0.72 -6.13 2.45
C VAL A 173 -1.40 -4.79 2.68
N ARG A 174 -0.64 -3.72 2.61
CA ARG A 174 -1.09 -2.33 2.58
C ARG A 174 -0.79 -1.73 1.22
N LEU A 175 -1.82 -1.35 0.49
CA LEU A 175 -1.67 -0.62 -0.76
C LEU A 175 -1.62 0.88 -0.46
N LEU A 176 -0.56 1.54 -0.90
CA LEU A 176 -0.42 2.98 -0.86
C LEU A 176 -0.60 3.55 -2.25
N SER A 177 -1.60 4.41 -2.41
CA SER A 177 -1.86 5.13 -3.67
C SER A 177 -1.97 6.63 -3.41
N ILE A 178 -1.44 7.45 -4.31
CA ILE A 178 -1.59 8.90 -4.19
C ILE A 178 -3.04 9.29 -4.52
N VAL A 179 -3.59 8.73 -5.62
CA VAL A 179 -4.98 8.97 -6.01
C VAL A 179 -5.65 7.64 -6.34
N ALA A 180 -6.89 7.47 -5.89
CA ALA A 180 -7.73 6.31 -6.16
C ALA A 180 -9.02 6.72 -6.89
N ALA A 181 -9.55 5.83 -7.74
CA ALA A 181 -10.89 5.92 -8.31
C ALA A 181 -11.85 4.98 -7.57
N PRO A 182 -13.14 5.33 -7.45
CA PRO A 182 -14.16 4.46 -6.86
C PRO A 182 -14.22 3.08 -7.52
N GLU A 183 -14.05 3.03 -8.85
CA GLU A 183 -14.07 1.79 -9.63
C GLU A 183 -12.92 0.85 -9.24
N GLY A 184 -11.71 1.40 -9.03
CA GLY A 184 -10.54 0.63 -8.59
C GLY A 184 -10.72 0.08 -7.17
N LEU A 185 -11.26 0.89 -6.27
CA LEU A 185 -11.59 0.46 -4.91
C LEU A 185 -12.65 -0.63 -4.89
N ALA A 186 -13.70 -0.49 -5.71
CA ALA A 186 -14.74 -1.51 -5.84
C ALA A 186 -14.19 -2.83 -6.39
N HIS A 187 -13.29 -2.76 -7.38
CA HIS A 187 -12.63 -3.94 -7.95
C HIS A 187 -11.75 -4.65 -6.89
N LEU A 188 -10.90 -3.92 -6.17
CA LEU A 188 -10.09 -4.50 -5.09
C LEU A 188 -10.94 -5.14 -4.00
N LYS A 189 -12.03 -4.47 -3.59
CA LYS A 189 -12.93 -5.01 -2.57
C LYS A 189 -13.55 -6.34 -2.98
N ALA A 190 -13.85 -6.51 -4.27
CA ALA A 190 -14.41 -7.75 -4.79
C ALA A 190 -13.37 -8.87 -4.92
N ALA A 191 -12.13 -8.53 -5.34
CA ALA A 191 -11.09 -9.50 -5.64
C ALA A 191 -10.21 -9.85 -4.43
N VAL A 192 -9.80 -8.86 -3.64
CA VAL A 192 -8.82 -9.00 -2.54
C VAL A 192 -9.29 -8.21 -1.29
N PRO A 193 -10.38 -8.64 -0.65
CA PRO A 193 -11.06 -7.88 0.42
C PRO A 193 -10.21 -7.64 1.68
N ASP A 194 -9.14 -8.41 1.87
CA ASP A 194 -8.28 -8.32 3.06
C ASP A 194 -7.18 -7.25 2.94
N VAL A 195 -7.09 -6.54 1.80
CA VAL A 195 -6.12 -5.46 1.62
C VAL A 195 -6.56 -4.20 2.35
N THR A 196 -5.62 -3.52 3.00
CA THR A 196 -5.85 -2.17 3.53
C THR A 196 -5.29 -1.15 2.54
N VAL A 197 -6.10 -0.15 2.18
CA VAL A 197 -5.72 0.90 1.21
C VAL A 197 -5.50 2.22 1.94
N TYR A 198 -4.38 2.88 1.67
CA TYR A 198 -4.10 4.24 2.08
C TYR A 198 -4.00 5.12 0.84
N THR A 199 -4.75 6.21 0.80
CA THR A 199 -4.74 7.14 -0.34
C THR A 199 -4.81 8.59 0.12
N ALA A 200 -4.23 9.49 -0.64
CA ALA A 200 -4.34 10.93 -0.38
C ALA A 200 -5.68 11.51 -0.87
N ALA A 201 -6.26 10.93 -1.94
CA ALA A 201 -7.58 11.32 -2.42
C ALA A 201 -8.31 10.17 -3.11
N ILE A 202 -9.63 10.17 -3.00
CA ILE A 202 -10.52 9.41 -3.88
C ILE A 202 -11.14 10.41 -4.84
N ASP A 203 -10.82 10.26 -6.11
CA ASP A 203 -11.32 11.14 -7.18
C ASP A 203 -12.68 10.67 -7.69
N ARG A 204 -13.27 11.47 -8.60
CA ARG A 204 -14.68 11.32 -8.94
C ARG A 204 -14.99 10.01 -9.69
N GLU A 205 -14.20 9.70 -10.74
CA GLU A 205 -14.51 8.60 -11.67
C GLU A 205 -13.35 8.30 -12.64
N LEU A 206 -13.47 7.25 -13.43
CA LEU A 206 -12.63 6.99 -14.60
C LEU A 206 -13.27 7.53 -15.88
N ASN A 207 -12.45 8.11 -16.78
CA ASN A 207 -12.91 8.44 -18.13
C ASN A 207 -12.95 7.19 -19.04
N THR A 208 -13.39 7.37 -20.31
CA THR A 208 -13.48 6.27 -21.28
C THR A 208 -12.15 5.59 -21.57
N ARG A 209 -11.02 6.29 -21.38
CA ARG A 209 -9.66 5.75 -21.52
C ARG A 209 -9.09 5.21 -20.22
N LYS A 210 -9.90 5.07 -19.17
CA LYS A 210 -9.52 4.57 -17.84
C LYS A 210 -8.53 5.44 -17.08
N PHE A 211 -8.44 6.73 -17.39
CA PHE A 211 -7.74 7.71 -16.56
C PHE A 211 -8.65 8.23 -15.46
N ILE A 212 -8.08 8.45 -14.27
CA ILE A 212 -8.77 9.03 -13.12
C ILE A 212 -9.09 10.52 -13.41
N LEU A 213 -10.30 10.93 -13.06
CA LEU A 213 -10.75 12.32 -13.17
C LEU A 213 -11.10 12.93 -11.79
N PRO A 214 -10.55 14.10 -11.44
CA PRO A 214 -9.62 14.95 -12.18
C PRO A 214 -8.21 14.37 -12.31
N GLY A 215 -7.78 13.46 -11.43
CA GLY A 215 -6.53 12.72 -11.50
C GLY A 215 -5.26 13.55 -11.47
N LEU A 216 -4.18 12.93 -11.94
CA LEU A 216 -2.83 13.50 -12.04
C LEU A 216 -2.25 13.38 -13.46
N GLY A 217 -3.04 12.90 -14.44
CA GLY A 217 -2.54 12.48 -15.74
C GLY A 217 -1.84 11.13 -15.68
N ASP A 218 -0.90 10.85 -16.60
CA ASP A 218 -0.02 9.70 -16.48
C ASP A 218 1.09 10.02 -15.48
N PHE A 219 1.04 9.33 -14.35
CA PHE A 219 1.98 9.57 -13.25
C PHE A 219 3.41 9.18 -13.64
N GLY A 220 3.57 8.05 -14.35
CA GLY A 220 4.88 7.57 -14.78
C GLY A 220 5.56 8.53 -15.74
N ASP A 221 4.84 8.98 -16.74
CA ASP A 221 5.36 9.93 -17.73
C ASP A 221 5.71 11.27 -17.06
N ARG A 222 4.86 11.78 -16.18
CA ARG A 222 5.14 13.00 -15.41
C ARG A 222 6.34 12.85 -14.48
N LEU A 223 6.53 11.66 -13.88
CA LEU A 223 7.63 11.37 -12.97
C LEU A 223 8.96 11.28 -13.70
N PHE A 224 8.98 10.67 -14.90
CA PHE A 224 10.21 10.36 -15.65
C PHE A 224 10.47 11.34 -16.81
N GLY A 225 9.48 12.15 -17.20
CA GLY A 225 9.61 13.11 -18.29
C GLY A 225 9.59 12.45 -19.68
N THR A 226 8.82 11.38 -19.82
CA THR A 226 8.65 10.59 -21.06
C THR A 226 7.31 10.83 -21.71
#